data_270fe045e87e7e44def822ed7b49c376
#
_entry.id   270fe045e87e7e44def822ed7b49c376
#
_cell.length_a   1.000
_cell.length_b   1.000
_cell.length_c   1.000
_cell.angle_alpha   90.00
_cell.angle_beta   90.00
_cell.angle_gamma   90.00
#
_symmetry.space_group_name_H-M   'P 1'
#
loop_
_entity.id
_entity.type
_entity.pdbx_description
1 polymer ?
#
loop_
_entity_poly.entity_id
_entity_poly.type
_entity_poly.pdbx_seq_one_letter_code
_entity_poly.pdbx_strand_id
1 'polypeptide(L)'
;MSTTTARKRDHTHWLYIAVIIAVLAGILVGRLAPEFGQSLAPLGTLFVNLIKMMIAPVIFCTIVLGIGSVRAAATVGKVGGLAIAYFLAMSTAALGIGLVVGNLIEPGSGLGAAKPGAGAKYAEQAHGAGGTWDFIQNIVPTTLVSSLTAGSVLQALFVALLVGFAVQAMGAAGEPILRAVSLGQKLVFRILSMILWLAPIGAFGAIANVVGRTGWSAVVELATLMIAFYLTCLVFVFGVLGAVLRIVSGVSILKLCRYLAREYLLIVATSSSESALPRLIAKMEHAGVEKTTVGVVVPTGYSFNLDGTAIYLTMASIFIADALGQPLSLGEQIGLLLFMIIASKGAAGVTGAGLATLAGGLQSHRPELLDGVGLIVGIDRFMSEARALTNFSGNAVATLLIGTWTKTVDADRTRRVLDRELPFDEETMVDDDHSAPEAKPATEPAPVAVQ
;
A
#
# COMPACT_ATOMS: atom_id res chain seq x y z
N MET A 1 24.00 33.21 9.35
CA MET A 1 22.71 33.46 8.66
C MET A 1 21.90 32.18 8.79
N SER A 2 21.00 32.14 9.75
CA SER A 2 20.12 31.00 10.01
C SER A 2 19.02 30.98 8.95
N THR A 3 19.08 30.05 8.01
CA THR A 3 17.98 29.80 7.05
C THR A 3 16.90 29.00 7.77
N THR A 4 15.91 29.68 8.27
CA THR A 4 14.68 29.08 8.79
C THR A 4 13.98 28.38 7.61
N THR A 5 14.14 27.07 7.51
CA THR A 5 13.34 26.25 6.60
C THR A 5 11.88 26.34 7.01
N ALA A 6 11.10 27.07 6.27
CA ALA A 6 9.66 27.19 6.44
C ALA A 6 9.03 25.79 6.42
N ARG A 7 8.58 25.31 7.55
CA ARG A 7 7.83 24.06 7.71
C ARG A 7 6.61 24.12 6.80
N LYS A 8 6.65 23.41 5.66
CA LYS A 8 5.50 23.31 4.76
C LYS A 8 4.31 22.82 5.59
N ARG A 9 3.28 23.65 5.72
CA ARG A 9 2.02 23.26 6.37
C ARG A 9 1.48 22.05 5.64
N ASP A 10 1.35 20.95 6.36
CA ASP A 10 0.75 19.71 5.85
C ASP A 10 -0.75 19.95 5.66
N HIS A 11 -1.17 20.13 4.41
CA HIS A 11 -2.56 20.37 4.03
C HIS A 11 -3.39 19.08 3.97
N THR A 12 -2.83 17.93 4.29
CA THR A 12 -3.47 16.61 4.25
C THR A 12 -4.70 16.55 5.16
N HIS A 13 -4.65 17.25 6.28
CA HIS A 13 -5.78 17.38 7.20
C HIS A 13 -7.03 18.02 6.55
N TRP A 14 -6.84 19.00 5.69
CA TRP A 14 -7.96 19.65 4.97
C TRP A 14 -8.62 18.73 3.96
N LEU A 15 -7.85 17.89 3.28
CA LEU A 15 -8.39 16.89 2.35
C LEU A 15 -9.28 15.88 3.10
N TYR A 16 -8.85 15.43 4.29
CA TYR A 16 -9.60 14.53 5.13
C TYR A 16 -10.96 15.12 5.53
N ILE A 17 -10.97 16.34 6.05
CA ILE A 17 -12.20 17.05 6.41
C ILE A 17 -13.09 17.25 5.17
N ALA A 18 -12.52 17.63 4.04
CA ALA A 18 -13.26 17.83 2.80
C ALA A 18 -13.93 16.54 2.31
N VAL A 19 -13.27 15.37 2.42
CA VAL A 19 -13.88 14.08 2.07
C VAL A 19 -15.02 13.73 3.02
N ILE A 20 -14.87 13.93 4.34
CA ILE A 20 -15.96 13.70 5.30
C ILE A 20 -17.19 14.56 4.95
N ILE A 21 -16.98 15.86 4.76
CA ILE A 21 -18.07 16.79 4.40
C ILE A 21 -18.71 16.35 3.08
N ALA A 22 -17.93 15.97 2.09
CA ALA A 22 -18.40 15.52 0.79
C ALA A 22 -19.24 14.25 0.87
N VAL A 23 -18.82 13.27 1.69
CA VAL A 23 -19.57 12.03 1.95
C VAL A 23 -20.90 12.35 2.62
N LEU A 24 -20.90 13.15 3.71
CA LEU A 24 -22.13 13.53 4.42
C LEU A 24 -23.09 14.32 3.52
N ALA A 25 -22.56 15.28 2.73
CA ALA A 25 -23.35 16.03 1.77
C ALA A 25 -23.90 15.11 0.66
N GLY A 26 -23.12 14.14 0.17
CA GLY A 26 -23.55 13.14 -0.81
C GLY A 26 -24.68 12.25 -0.28
N ILE A 27 -24.58 11.78 0.96
CA ILE A 27 -25.65 11.04 1.63
C ILE A 27 -26.93 11.89 1.72
N LEU A 28 -26.80 13.14 2.17
CA LEU A 28 -27.93 14.04 2.33
C LEU A 28 -28.61 14.32 0.98
N VAL A 29 -27.85 14.67 -0.04
CA VAL A 29 -28.38 14.94 -1.40
C VAL A 29 -29.02 13.68 -1.99
N GLY A 30 -28.35 12.52 -1.92
CA GLY A 30 -28.93 11.26 -2.40
C GLY A 30 -30.21 10.87 -1.70
N ARG A 31 -30.37 11.23 -0.42
CA ARG A 31 -31.57 10.95 0.38
C ARG A 31 -32.70 11.92 0.12
N LEU A 32 -32.40 13.24 0.06
CA LEU A 32 -33.40 14.29 -0.07
C LEU A 32 -33.86 14.54 -1.51
N ALA A 33 -32.94 14.36 -2.47
CA ALA A 33 -33.18 14.59 -3.89
C ALA A 33 -32.59 13.42 -4.71
N PRO A 34 -33.21 12.21 -4.69
CA PRO A 34 -32.65 11.02 -5.31
C PRO A 34 -32.34 11.17 -6.80
N GLU A 35 -33.21 11.81 -7.58
CA GLU A 35 -33.02 12.03 -9.02
C GLU A 35 -31.81 12.93 -9.29
N PHE A 36 -31.69 14.02 -8.52
CA PHE A 36 -30.51 14.91 -8.60
C PHE A 36 -29.24 14.17 -8.14
N GLY A 37 -29.32 13.39 -7.07
CA GLY A 37 -28.20 12.54 -6.62
C GLY A 37 -27.73 11.60 -7.74
N GLN A 38 -28.64 10.95 -8.44
CA GLN A 38 -28.32 10.07 -9.57
C GLN A 38 -27.66 10.84 -10.75
N SER A 39 -28.07 12.07 -11.02
CA SER A 39 -27.49 12.90 -12.07
C SER A 39 -26.03 13.30 -11.80
N LEU A 40 -25.53 13.16 -10.56
CA LEU A 40 -24.17 13.43 -10.15
C LEU A 40 -23.18 12.27 -10.40
N ALA A 41 -23.66 11.15 -10.93
CA ALA A 41 -22.83 9.98 -11.29
C ALA A 41 -21.58 10.37 -12.13
N PRO A 42 -21.63 11.31 -13.10
CA PRO A 42 -20.45 11.70 -13.89
C PRO A 42 -19.28 12.20 -13.06
N LEU A 43 -19.50 12.83 -11.89
CA LEU A 43 -18.41 13.30 -11.02
C LEU A 43 -17.60 12.13 -10.46
N GLY A 44 -18.28 11.07 -10.03
CA GLY A 44 -17.61 9.83 -9.60
C GLY A 44 -16.85 9.18 -10.76
N THR A 45 -17.49 9.07 -11.92
CA THR A 45 -16.89 8.46 -13.13
C THR A 45 -15.64 9.21 -13.60
N LEU A 46 -15.68 10.55 -13.59
CA LEU A 46 -14.50 11.37 -13.94
C LEU A 46 -13.34 11.12 -12.99
N PHE A 47 -13.61 11.05 -11.68
CA PHE A 47 -12.57 10.74 -10.70
C PHE A 47 -11.99 9.35 -10.92
N VAL A 48 -12.83 8.33 -11.15
CA VAL A 48 -12.39 6.96 -11.45
C VAL A 48 -11.53 6.94 -12.72
N ASN A 49 -11.89 7.67 -13.77
CA ASN A 49 -11.09 7.76 -15.00
C ASN A 49 -9.71 8.40 -14.77
N LEU A 50 -9.62 9.41 -13.89
CA LEU A 50 -8.33 9.97 -13.49
C LEU A 50 -7.46 8.95 -12.73
N ILE A 51 -8.07 8.11 -11.88
CA ILE A 51 -7.35 7.01 -11.23
C ILE A 51 -6.92 5.96 -12.26
N LYS A 52 -7.80 5.56 -13.19
CA LYS A 52 -7.49 4.61 -14.27
C LYS A 52 -6.25 5.03 -15.07
N MET A 53 -6.14 6.31 -15.41
CA MET A 53 -5.00 6.88 -16.12
C MET A 53 -3.66 6.62 -15.39
N MET A 54 -3.68 6.53 -14.07
CA MET A 54 -2.49 6.33 -13.27
C MET A 54 -2.09 4.86 -13.06
N ILE A 55 -2.95 3.91 -13.44
CA ILE A 55 -2.75 2.47 -13.15
C ILE A 55 -1.45 1.96 -13.77
N ALA A 56 -1.30 2.06 -15.09
CA ALA A 56 -0.15 1.52 -15.79
C ALA A 56 1.18 2.16 -15.37
N PRO A 57 1.31 3.50 -15.26
CA PRO A 57 2.52 4.15 -14.75
C PRO A 57 2.87 3.74 -13.31
N VAL A 58 1.87 3.66 -12.42
CA VAL A 58 2.09 3.22 -11.02
C VAL A 58 2.61 1.79 -11.00
N ILE A 59 1.94 0.85 -11.66
CA ILE A 59 2.34 -0.56 -11.70
C ILE A 59 3.74 -0.71 -12.28
N PHE A 60 4.02 -0.07 -13.41
CA PHE A 60 5.33 -0.15 -14.06
C PHE A 60 6.45 0.31 -13.12
N CYS A 61 6.39 1.53 -12.61
CA CYS A 61 7.45 2.08 -11.76
C CYS A 61 7.65 1.23 -10.49
N THR A 62 6.55 0.84 -9.85
CA THR A 62 6.62 0.14 -8.57
C THR A 62 7.13 -1.29 -8.70
N ILE A 63 6.72 -2.02 -9.74
CA ILE A 63 7.19 -3.39 -9.99
C ILE A 63 8.67 -3.38 -10.41
N VAL A 64 9.07 -2.47 -11.32
CA VAL A 64 10.47 -2.36 -11.75
C VAL A 64 11.38 -2.05 -10.55
N LEU A 65 11.00 -1.12 -9.69
CA LEU A 65 11.75 -0.80 -8.48
C LEU A 65 11.73 -1.95 -7.47
N GLY A 66 10.57 -2.56 -7.26
CA GLY A 66 10.42 -3.69 -6.36
C GLY A 66 11.36 -4.83 -6.72
N ILE A 67 11.36 -5.29 -7.97
CA ILE A 67 12.21 -6.39 -8.45
C ILE A 67 13.66 -5.97 -8.58
N GLY A 68 13.92 -4.77 -9.12
CA GLY A 68 15.28 -4.27 -9.30
C GLY A 68 16.03 -4.09 -7.97
N SER A 69 15.32 -3.76 -6.88
CA SER A 69 15.91 -3.59 -5.54
C SER A 69 16.18 -4.91 -4.81
N VAL A 70 15.57 -6.02 -5.21
CA VAL A 70 15.76 -7.34 -4.57
C VAL A 70 17.24 -7.74 -4.54
N ARG A 71 18.01 -7.36 -5.58
CA ARG A 71 19.44 -7.65 -5.63
C ARG A 71 20.23 -6.99 -4.50
N ALA A 72 19.90 -5.76 -4.14
CA ALA A 72 20.55 -5.09 -3.01
C ALA A 72 20.26 -5.82 -1.70
N ALA A 73 19.05 -6.28 -1.49
CA ALA A 73 18.66 -7.07 -0.33
C ALA A 73 19.30 -8.47 -0.33
N ALA A 74 19.37 -9.15 -1.48
CA ALA A 74 20.03 -10.45 -1.62
C ALA A 74 21.55 -10.39 -1.42
N THR A 75 22.19 -9.25 -1.76
CA THR A 75 23.64 -9.04 -1.59
C THR A 75 24.04 -8.99 -0.12
N VAL A 76 23.11 -8.67 0.78
CA VAL A 76 23.35 -8.68 2.23
C VAL A 76 23.16 -10.09 2.84
N GLY A 77 23.00 -11.11 2.00
CA GLY A 77 23.04 -12.50 2.42
C GLY A 77 21.75 -12.98 3.12
N LYS A 78 21.92 -13.70 4.24
CA LYS A 78 20.83 -14.38 4.95
C LYS A 78 19.71 -13.43 5.41
N VAL A 79 20.07 -12.21 5.83
CA VAL A 79 19.10 -11.21 6.32
C VAL A 79 18.11 -10.83 5.23
N GLY A 80 18.59 -10.48 4.03
CA GLY A 80 17.76 -10.07 2.90
C GLY A 80 16.85 -11.19 2.38
N GLY A 81 17.40 -12.42 2.26
CA GLY A 81 16.63 -13.58 1.84
C GLY A 81 15.48 -13.91 2.81
N LEU A 82 15.76 -13.91 4.11
CA LEU A 82 14.74 -14.13 5.15
C LEU A 82 13.71 -13.01 5.17
N ALA A 83 14.13 -11.75 4.98
CA ALA A 83 13.21 -10.61 4.92
C ALA A 83 12.19 -10.76 3.78
N ILE A 84 12.66 -11.06 2.57
CA ILE A 84 11.79 -11.25 1.41
C ILE A 84 10.84 -12.44 1.62
N ALA A 85 11.36 -13.58 2.08
CA ALA A 85 10.54 -14.76 2.34
C ALA A 85 9.44 -14.47 3.39
N TYR A 86 9.79 -13.77 4.47
CA TYR A 86 8.85 -13.35 5.51
C TYR A 86 7.77 -12.42 4.94
N PHE A 87 8.17 -11.37 4.20
CA PHE A 87 7.22 -10.42 3.64
C PHE A 87 6.26 -11.06 2.64
N LEU A 88 6.73 -11.99 1.82
CA LEU A 88 5.88 -12.76 0.92
C LEU A 88 4.88 -13.61 1.70
N ALA A 89 5.35 -14.36 2.70
CA ALA A 89 4.51 -15.22 3.53
C ALA A 89 3.43 -14.41 4.28
N MET A 90 3.82 -13.31 4.94
CA MET A 90 2.88 -12.49 5.72
C MET A 90 1.86 -11.77 4.83
N SER A 91 2.28 -11.20 3.70
CA SER A 91 1.33 -10.58 2.77
C SER A 91 0.38 -11.59 2.14
N THR A 92 0.83 -12.83 1.88
CA THR A 92 -0.04 -13.91 1.41
C THR A 92 -1.05 -14.31 2.49
N ALA A 93 -0.61 -14.41 3.74
CA ALA A 93 -1.50 -14.65 4.87
C ALA A 93 -2.53 -13.52 5.04
N ALA A 94 -2.09 -12.26 4.90
CA ALA A 94 -2.95 -11.08 4.98
C ALA A 94 -4.00 -11.07 3.87
N LEU A 95 -3.62 -11.37 2.62
CA LEU A 95 -4.54 -11.54 1.49
C LEU A 95 -5.56 -12.65 1.78
N GLY A 96 -5.10 -13.81 2.26
CA GLY A 96 -5.98 -14.93 2.61
C GLY A 96 -6.97 -14.59 3.72
N ILE A 97 -6.53 -13.90 4.77
CA ILE A 97 -7.41 -13.45 5.86
C ILE A 97 -8.44 -12.45 5.35
N GLY A 98 -8.02 -11.47 4.53
CA GLY A 98 -8.94 -10.52 3.92
C GLY A 98 -10.00 -11.21 3.04
N LEU A 99 -9.60 -12.26 2.31
CA LEU A 99 -10.49 -13.07 1.50
C LEU A 99 -11.49 -13.84 2.36
N VAL A 100 -11.04 -14.49 3.43
CA VAL A 100 -11.91 -15.24 4.36
C VAL A 100 -12.91 -14.29 5.01
N VAL A 101 -12.46 -13.15 5.54
CA VAL A 101 -13.34 -12.18 6.22
C VAL A 101 -14.31 -11.54 5.22
N GLY A 102 -13.85 -11.21 4.00
CA GLY A 102 -14.69 -10.67 2.94
C GLY A 102 -15.83 -11.61 2.57
N ASN A 103 -15.54 -12.90 2.39
CA ASN A 103 -16.58 -13.91 2.08
C ASN A 103 -17.47 -14.25 3.28
N LEU A 104 -17.01 -14.08 4.52
CA LEU A 104 -17.81 -14.36 5.71
C LEU A 104 -18.82 -13.25 5.99
N ILE A 105 -18.43 -12.00 5.71
CA ILE A 105 -19.26 -10.82 6.02
C ILE A 105 -20.09 -10.43 4.81
N GLU A 106 -19.64 -10.77 3.57
CA GLU A 106 -20.29 -10.42 2.30
C GLU A 106 -20.69 -8.94 2.23
N PRO A 107 -19.73 -8.00 2.51
CA PRO A 107 -20.05 -6.59 2.51
C PRO A 107 -20.41 -6.17 1.07
N GLY A 108 -21.53 -5.47 0.92
CA GLY A 108 -22.01 -5.05 -0.40
C GLY A 108 -23.22 -5.85 -0.91
N SER A 109 -23.50 -7.04 -0.36
CA SER A 109 -24.63 -7.89 -0.77
C SER A 109 -25.99 -7.20 -0.60
N GLY A 110 -26.11 -6.30 0.38
CA GLY A 110 -27.32 -5.49 0.61
C GLY A 110 -27.51 -4.32 -0.36
N LEU A 111 -26.55 -4.04 -1.25
CA LEU A 111 -26.70 -2.99 -2.28
C LEU A 111 -27.59 -3.43 -3.46
N GLY A 112 -27.93 -4.71 -3.54
CA GLY A 112 -28.91 -5.34 -4.41
C GLY A 112 -28.97 -4.76 -5.81
N ALA A 113 -28.12 -5.25 -6.68
CA ALA A 113 -28.19 -5.10 -8.12
C ALA A 113 -28.52 -3.68 -8.61
N ALA A 114 -27.55 -2.79 -8.66
CA ALA A 114 -27.61 -1.76 -9.69
C ALA A 114 -27.84 -2.49 -11.01
N LYS A 115 -29.01 -2.24 -11.65
CA LYS A 115 -29.47 -2.96 -12.85
C LYS A 115 -28.30 -3.19 -13.80
N PRO A 116 -28.12 -4.42 -14.33
CA PRO A 116 -27.08 -4.72 -15.29
C PRO A 116 -27.38 -3.93 -16.59
N GLY A 117 -26.83 -2.76 -16.71
CA GLY A 117 -27.00 -1.90 -17.87
C GLY A 117 -25.70 -1.33 -18.37
N ALA A 118 -24.79 -1.02 -17.47
CA ALA A 118 -23.44 -0.55 -17.84
C ALA A 118 -22.46 -1.72 -18.06
N GLY A 119 -22.61 -2.86 -17.34
CA GLY A 119 -21.76 -4.03 -17.46
C GLY A 119 -22.02 -4.88 -18.71
N ALA A 120 -23.21 -4.82 -19.31
CA ALA A 120 -23.54 -5.62 -20.49
C ALA A 120 -22.62 -5.35 -21.69
N LYS A 121 -22.16 -4.11 -21.88
CA LYS A 121 -21.17 -3.77 -22.93
C LYS A 121 -19.80 -4.40 -22.70
N TYR A 122 -19.41 -4.61 -21.44
CA TYR A 122 -18.13 -5.23 -21.10
C TYR A 122 -18.24 -6.76 -21.04
N ALA A 123 -19.41 -7.29 -20.68
CA ALA A 123 -19.67 -8.73 -20.75
C ALA A 123 -19.62 -9.26 -22.20
N GLU A 124 -20.11 -8.49 -23.18
CA GLU A 124 -19.95 -8.84 -24.60
C GLU A 124 -18.48 -8.84 -25.06
N GLN A 125 -17.65 -7.94 -24.54
CA GLN A 125 -16.21 -7.94 -24.78
C GLN A 125 -15.49 -9.11 -24.10
N ALA A 126 -15.96 -9.54 -22.92
CA ALA A 126 -15.40 -10.69 -22.19
C ALA A 126 -15.78 -12.03 -22.84
N HIS A 127 -16.98 -12.15 -23.42
CA HIS A 127 -17.40 -13.35 -24.17
C HIS A 127 -16.74 -13.49 -25.53
N GLY A 128 -16.10 -12.45 -26.06
CA GLY A 128 -15.22 -12.49 -27.21
C GLY A 128 -13.78 -12.89 -26.89
N ALA A 129 -13.46 -13.13 -25.63
CA ALA A 129 -12.16 -13.64 -25.24
C ALA A 129 -12.04 -15.09 -25.69
N GLY A 130 -11.24 -15.32 -26.71
CA GLY A 130 -10.83 -16.64 -27.22
C GLY A 130 -10.28 -17.51 -26.12
N GLY A 131 -10.04 -18.79 -26.36
CA GLY A 131 -9.64 -19.78 -25.38
C GLY A 131 -8.37 -19.37 -24.59
N THR A 132 -7.98 -20.22 -23.64
CA THR A 132 -6.79 -20.03 -22.76
C THR A 132 -5.54 -19.59 -23.54
N TRP A 133 -5.42 -19.96 -24.79
CA TRP A 133 -4.31 -19.61 -25.66
C TRP A 133 -4.33 -18.15 -26.11
N ASP A 134 -5.49 -17.60 -26.42
CA ASP A 134 -5.65 -16.19 -26.76
C ASP A 134 -5.40 -15.29 -25.52
N PHE A 135 -5.82 -15.76 -24.33
CA PHE A 135 -5.48 -15.10 -23.08
C PHE A 135 -3.96 -15.00 -22.86
N ILE A 136 -3.23 -16.12 -23.09
CA ILE A 136 -1.76 -16.13 -22.95
C ILE A 136 -1.10 -15.21 -23.97
N GLN A 137 -1.58 -15.23 -25.24
CA GLN A 137 -1.06 -14.34 -26.27
C GLN A 137 -1.31 -12.87 -25.97
N ASN A 138 -2.45 -12.54 -25.38
CA ASN A 138 -2.80 -11.19 -24.98
C ASN A 138 -2.00 -10.64 -23.78
N ILE A 139 -1.26 -11.49 -23.04
CA ILE A 139 -0.33 -11.04 -22.01
C ILE A 139 0.87 -10.31 -22.62
N VAL A 140 1.33 -10.77 -23.80
CA VAL A 140 2.51 -10.24 -24.45
C VAL A 140 2.12 -9.06 -25.36
N PRO A 141 2.58 -7.82 -25.05
CA PRO A 141 2.26 -6.68 -25.89
C PRO A 141 3.05 -6.71 -27.20
N THR A 142 2.54 -6.03 -28.21
CA THR A 142 3.22 -5.91 -29.53
C THR A 142 4.45 -5.00 -29.47
N THR A 143 4.50 -4.06 -28.52
CA THR A 143 5.65 -3.20 -28.25
C THR A 143 5.75 -2.92 -26.74
N LEU A 144 6.95 -2.58 -26.24
CA LEU A 144 7.14 -2.19 -24.82
C LEU A 144 6.26 -1.00 -24.41
N VAL A 145 6.12 -0.02 -25.32
CA VAL A 145 5.35 1.19 -25.05
C VAL A 145 3.85 0.93 -25.09
N SER A 146 3.38 0.05 -25.99
CA SER A 146 1.95 -0.27 -26.10
C SER A 146 1.38 -0.84 -24.80
N SER A 147 2.19 -1.54 -24.01
CA SER A 147 1.78 -2.04 -22.69
C SER A 147 1.33 -0.95 -21.72
N LEU A 148 1.87 0.26 -21.85
CA LEU A 148 1.53 1.41 -21.01
C LEU A 148 0.36 2.24 -21.56
N THR A 149 0.07 2.13 -22.86
CA THR A 149 -0.93 2.95 -23.58
C THR A 149 -2.19 2.20 -23.95
N ALA A 150 -2.13 0.88 -24.07
CA ALA A 150 -3.28 0.05 -24.48
C ALA A 150 -4.31 -0.20 -23.38
N GLY A 151 -4.09 0.32 -22.16
CA GLY A 151 -5.01 0.14 -21.02
C GLY A 151 -5.03 -1.29 -20.45
N SER A 152 -4.19 -2.19 -20.95
CA SER A 152 -4.06 -3.55 -20.43
C SER A 152 -3.08 -3.61 -19.26
N VAL A 153 -3.62 -3.79 -18.06
CA VAL A 153 -2.82 -3.90 -16.83
C VAL A 153 -1.92 -5.13 -16.87
N LEU A 154 -2.40 -6.23 -17.45
CA LEU A 154 -1.65 -7.47 -17.54
C LEU A 154 -0.42 -7.33 -18.44
N GLN A 155 -0.53 -6.58 -19.54
CA GLN A 155 0.62 -6.25 -20.40
C GLN A 155 1.60 -5.32 -19.69
N ALA A 156 1.09 -4.29 -18.98
CA ALA A 156 1.93 -3.39 -18.18
C ALA A 156 2.70 -4.15 -17.09
N LEU A 157 2.04 -5.09 -16.41
CA LEU A 157 2.66 -5.96 -15.41
C LEU A 157 3.74 -6.86 -16.04
N PHE A 158 3.44 -7.53 -17.15
CA PHE A 158 4.39 -8.38 -17.86
C PHE A 158 5.65 -7.63 -18.26
N VAL A 159 5.51 -6.45 -18.87
CA VAL A 159 6.65 -5.62 -19.27
C VAL A 159 7.40 -5.10 -18.04
N ALA A 160 6.71 -4.70 -16.97
CA ALA A 160 7.35 -4.26 -15.74
C ALA A 160 8.19 -5.38 -15.09
N LEU A 161 7.70 -6.63 -15.09
CA LEU A 161 8.45 -7.80 -14.63
C LEU A 161 9.70 -8.03 -15.47
N LEU A 162 9.57 -8.02 -16.80
CA LEU A 162 10.71 -8.20 -17.72
C LEU A 162 11.77 -7.11 -17.52
N VAL A 163 11.35 -5.83 -17.44
CA VAL A 163 12.27 -4.72 -17.23
C VAL A 163 12.92 -4.82 -15.85
N GLY A 164 12.15 -5.16 -14.81
CA GLY A 164 12.68 -5.34 -13.44
C GLY A 164 13.76 -6.42 -13.39
N PHE A 165 13.51 -7.60 -13.97
CA PHE A 165 14.50 -8.67 -14.04
C PHE A 165 15.71 -8.32 -14.92
N ALA A 166 15.50 -7.65 -16.06
CA ALA A 166 16.60 -7.20 -16.92
C ALA A 166 17.51 -6.22 -16.19
N VAL A 167 16.95 -5.22 -15.52
CA VAL A 167 17.71 -4.24 -14.73
C VAL A 167 18.44 -4.92 -13.56
N GLN A 168 17.78 -5.87 -12.88
CA GLN A 168 18.42 -6.69 -11.85
C GLN A 168 19.63 -7.45 -12.40
N ALA A 169 19.50 -8.07 -13.59
CA ALA A 169 20.60 -8.82 -14.23
C ALA A 169 21.77 -7.93 -14.67
N MET A 170 21.53 -6.66 -15.00
CA MET A 170 22.57 -5.67 -15.36
C MET A 170 23.49 -5.30 -14.18
N GLY A 171 23.09 -5.56 -12.97
CA GLY A 171 23.88 -5.25 -11.79
C GLY A 171 24.13 -3.76 -11.59
N ALA A 172 25.39 -3.38 -11.37
CA ALA A 172 25.77 -1.98 -11.18
C ALA A 172 25.42 -1.08 -12.38
N ALA A 173 25.41 -1.62 -13.59
CA ALA A 173 24.99 -0.89 -14.78
C ALA A 173 23.48 -0.59 -14.80
N GLY A 174 22.66 -1.30 -14.03
CA GLY A 174 21.24 -1.04 -13.86
C GLY A 174 20.89 0.09 -12.88
N GLU A 175 21.81 0.47 -12.01
CA GLU A 175 21.59 1.52 -10.99
C GLU A 175 21.10 2.88 -11.56
N PRO A 176 21.65 3.42 -12.67
CA PRO A 176 21.13 4.65 -13.28
C PRO A 176 19.68 4.51 -13.74
N ILE A 177 19.30 3.32 -14.25
CA ILE A 177 17.93 3.03 -14.70
C ILE A 177 16.98 3.02 -13.49
N LEU A 178 17.35 2.34 -12.39
CA LEU A 178 16.54 2.34 -11.16
C LEU A 178 16.36 3.75 -10.61
N ARG A 179 17.41 4.58 -10.65
CA ARG A 179 17.31 5.99 -10.25
C ARG A 179 16.34 6.78 -11.14
N ALA A 180 16.39 6.58 -12.44
CA ALA A 180 15.47 7.23 -13.39
C ALA A 180 14.03 6.78 -13.15
N VAL A 181 13.78 5.47 -12.94
CA VAL A 181 12.45 4.93 -12.62
C VAL A 181 11.95 5.45 -11.26
N SER A 182 12.83 5.60 -10.27
CA SER A 182 12.49 6.20 -8.97
C SER A 182 12.06 7.66 -9.09
N LEU A 183 12.74 8.46 -9.94
CA LEU A 183 12.30 9.82 -10.25
C LEU A 183 10.95 9.83 -10.97
N GLY A 184 10.77 8.93 -11.94
CA GLY A 184 9.49 8.72 -12.62
C GLY A 184 8.38 8.35 -11.65
N GLN A 185 8.64 7.44 -10.71
CA GLN A 185 7.69 7.07 -9.65
C GLN A 185 7.30 8.28 -8.80
N LYS A 186 8.27 9.11 -8.38
CA LYS A 186 7.98 10.34 -7.61
C LYS A 186 7.07 11.28 -8.39
N LEU A 187 7.30 11.45 -9.70
CA LEU A 187 6.44 12.23 -10.57
C LEU A 187 5.02 11.65 -10.65
N VAL A 188 4.90 10.35 -10.89
CA VAL A 188 3.63 9.61 -10.97
C VAL A 188 2.83 9.76 -9.67
N PHE A 189 3.47 9.57 -8.51
CA PHE A 189 2.81 9.77 -7.22
C PHE A 189 2.46 11.24 -6.93
N ARG A 190 3.23 12.18 -7.46
CA ARG A 190 2.88 13.60 -7.36
C ARG A 190 1.61 13.92 -8.15
N ILE A 191 1.48 13.38 -9.36
CA ILE A 191 0.27 13.50 -10.18
C ILE A 191 -0.91 12.82 -9.47
N LEU A 192 -0.71 11.60 -8.96
CA LEU A 192 -1.73 10.88 -8.18
C LEU A 192 -2.20 11.70 -6.97
N SER A 193 -1.27 12.34 -6.24
CA SER A 193 -1.62 13.22 -5.13
C SER A 193 -2.45 14.43 -5.57
N MET A 194 -2.18 15.00 -6.75
CA MET A 194 -3.01 16.09 -7.32
C MET A 194 -4.42 15.60 -7.67
N ILE A 195 -4.53 14.40 -8.26
CA ILE A 195 -5.82 13.74 -8.54
C ILE A 195 -6.60 13.51 -7.25
N LEU A 196 -5.94 13.08 -6.18
CA LEU A 196 -6.59 12.84 -4.89
C LEU A 196 -7.20 14.10 -4.25
N TRP A 197 -6.75 15.30 -4.61
CA TRP A 197 -7.41 16.54 -4.21
C TRP A 197 -8.80 16.70 -4.81
N LEU A 198 -9.10 15.97 -5.89
CA LEU A 198 -10.44 15.90 -6.49
C LEU A 198 -11.31 14.79 -5.84
N ALA A 199 -10.74 13.97 -4.94
CA ALA A 199 -11.47 12.90 -4.27
C ALA A 199 -12.75 13.37 -3.55
N PRO A 200 -12.80 14.54 -2.87
CA PRO A 200 -14.05 15.03 -2.29
C PRO A 200 -15.16 15.19 -3.32
N ILE A 201 -14.85 15.72 -4.51
CA ILE A 201 -15.83 15.89 -5.59
C ILE A 201 -16.29 14.54 -6.13
N GLY A 202 -15.34 13.63 -6.38
CA GLY A 202 -15.64 12.26 -6.82
C GLY A 202 -16.46 11.49 -5.79
N ALA A 203 -16.10 11.58 -4.51
CA ALA A 203 -16.81 10.94 -3.40
C ALA A 203 -18.23 11.48 -3.25
N PHE A 204 -18.40 12.80 -3.29
CA PHE A 204 -19.72 13.44 -3.25
C PHE A 204 -20.63 12.89 -4.35
N GLY A 205 -20.19 12.94 -5.61
CA GLY A 205 -21.00 12.47 -6.75
C GLY A 205 -21.28 10.97 -6.71
N ALA A 206 -20.28 10.16 -6.36
CA ALA A 206 -20.41 8.72 -6.25
C ALA A 206 -21.41 8.32 -5.14
N ILE A 207 -21.26 8.87 -3.93
CA ILE A 207 -22.14 8.59 -2.78
C ILE A 207 -23.56 9.11 -3.03
N ALA A 208 -23.70 10.33 -3.56
CA ALA A 208 -25.02 10.88 -3.88
C ALA A 208 -25.76 10.01 -4.91
N ASN A 209 -25.08 9.53 -5.95
CA ASN A 209 -25.65 8.61 -6.93
C ASN A 209 -26.05 7.27 -6.30
N VAL A 210 -25.16 6.65 -5.50
CA VAL A 210 -25.44 5.33 -4.91
C VAL A 210 -26.58 5.44 -3.91
N VAL A 211 -26.56 6.39 -2.99
CA VAL A 211 -27.65 6.61 -2.02
C VAL A 211 -28.95 6.99 -2.72
N GLY A 212 -28.89 7.76 -3.80
CA GLY A 212 -30.06 8.10 -4.62
C GLY A 212 -30.70 6.90 -5.31
N ARG A 213 -29.91 5.85 -5.61
CA ARG A 213 -30.39 4.59 -6.23
C ARG A 213 -30.87 3.56 -5.19
N THR A 214 -30.06 3.34 -4.15
CA THR A 214 -30.23 2.24 -3.19
C THR A 214 -30.67 2.70 -1.80
N GLY A 215 -30.72 4.00 -1.57
CA GLY A 215 -31.15 4.56 -0.28
C GLY A 215 -30.13 4.35 0.83
N TRP A 216 -30.61 4.12 2.06
CA TRP A 216 -29.78 4.01 3.26
C TRP A 216 -28.90 2.75 3.30
N SER A 217 -29.25 1.71 2.55
CA SER A 217 -28.46 0.46 2.48
C SER A 217 -27.01 0.71 2.03
N ALA A 218 -26.78 1.66 1.10
CA ALA A 218 -25.43 2.01 0.67
C ALA A 218 -24.52 2.47 1.83
N VAL A 219 -25.08 3.30 2.73
CA VAL A 219 -24.33 3.81 3.88
C VAL A 219 -23.99 2.68 4.84
N VAL A 220 -24.94 1.78 5.07
CA VAL A 220 -24.76 0.61 5.95
C VAL A 220 -23.69 -0.31 5.39
N GLU A 221 -23.74 -0.63 4.10
CA GLU A 221 -22.78 -1.54 3.45
C GLU A 221 -21.36 -0.98 3.43
N LEU A 222 -21.20 0.32 3.12
CA LEU A 222 -19.90 0.99 3.19
C LEU A 222 -19.34 1.03 4.62
N ALA A 223 -20.19 1.28 5.61
CA ALA A 223 -19.80 1.24 7.02
C ALA A 223 -19.42 -0.19 7.44
N THR A 224 -20.16 -1.20 6.99
CA THR A 224 -19.86 -2.62 7.23
C THR A 224 -18.50 -3.00 6.68
N LEU A 225 -18.20 -2.64 5.43
CA LEU A 225 -16.88 -2.85 4.85
C LEU A 225 -15.79 -2.18 5.68
N MET A 226 -15.99 -0.91 6.04
CA MET A 226 -14.99 -0.14 6.79
C MET A 226 -14.72 -0.75 8.17
N ILE A 227 -15.76 -1.07 8.93
CA ILE A 227 -15.65 -1.67 10.27
C ILE A 227 -15.00 -3.06 10.17
N ALA A 228 -15.45 -3.90 9.24
CA ALA A 228 -14.87 -5.22 9.02
C ALA A 228 -13.39 -5.14 8.66
N PHE A 229 -13.01 -4.19 7.82
CA PHE A 229 -11.61 -3.96 7.45
C PHE A 229 -10.76 -3.54 8.65
N TYR A 230 -11.22 -2.58 9.46
CA TYR A 230 -10.51 -2.15 10.67
C TYR A 230 -10.34 -3.29 11.67
N LEU A 231 -11.41 -4.07 11.90
CA LEU A 231 -11.35 -5.24 12.78
C LEU A 231 -10.37 -6.29 12.25
N THR A 232 -10.36 -6.53 10.94
CA THR A 232 -9.43 -7.46 10.30
C THR A 232 -7.98 -6.99 10.46
N CYS A 233 -7.70 -5.70 10.28
CA CYS A 233 -6.38 -5.13 10.53
C CYS A 233 -5.96 -5.29 12.00
N LEU A 234 -6.87 -5.04 12.95
CA LEU A 234 -6.60 -5.23 14.38
C LEU A 234 -6.30 -6.69 14.71
N VAL A 235 -7.12 -7.63 14.20
CA VAL A 235 -6.90 -9.07 14.39
C VAL A 235 -5.57 -9.49 13.76
N PHE A 236 -5.23 -8.97 12.60
CA PHE A 236 -3.95 -9.26 11.95
C PHE A 236 -2.77 -8.76 12.79
N VAL A 237 -2.80 -7.50 13.23
CA VAL A 237 -1.69 -6.91 14.00
C VAL A 237 -1.56 -7.56 15.38
N PHE A 238 -2.65 -7.64 16.15
CA PHE A 238 -2.57 -8.13 17.54
C PHE A 238 -2.64 -9.65 17.62
N GLY A 239 -3.38 -10.31 16.74
CA GLY A 239 -3.50 -11.76 16.68
C GLY A 239 -2.31 -12.38 15.94
N VAL A 240 -2.19 -12.14 14.63
CA VAL A 240 -1.21 -12.84 13.79
C VAL A 240 0.21 -12.34 14.05
N LEU A 241 0.47 -11.04 13.83
CA LEU A 241 1.79 -10.46 14.06
C LEU A 241 2.19 -10.55 15.53
N GLY A 242 1.24 -10.33 16.46
CA GLY A 242 1.47 -10.42 17.88
C GLY A 242 1.83 -11.84 18.33
N ALA A 243 1.15 -12.85 17.80
CA ALA A 243 1.46 -14.27 18.10
C ALA A 243 2.84 -14.66 17.56
N VAL A 244 3.14 -14.34 16.30
CA VAL A 244 4.44 -14.65 15.69
C VAL A 244 5.58 -13.96 16.44
N LEU A 245 5.41 -12.66 16.76
CA LEU A 245 6.39 -11.91 17.55
C LEU A 245 6.61 -12.55 18.93
N ARG A 246 5.53 -12.91 19.61
CA ARG A 246 5.59 -13.52 20.96
C ARG A 246 6.27 -14.88 20.94
N ILE A 247 5.94 -15.72 19.96
CA ILE A 247 6.49 -17.09 19.86
C ILE A 247 7.98 -17.06 19.50
N VAL A 248 8.39 -16.19 18.57
CA VAL A 248 9.76 -16.18 18.04
C VAL A 248 10.73 -15.38 18.92
N SER A 249 10.34 -14.17 19.33
CA SER A 249 11.23 -13.24 20.06
C SER A 249 10.88 -13.08 21.54
N GLY A 250 9.76 -13.62 22.00
CA GLY A 250 9.27 -13.41 23.37
C GLY A 250 8.74 -12.00 23.63
N VAL A 251 8.74 -11.11 22.65
CA VAL A 251 8.34 -9.71 22.77
C VAL A 251 6.81 -9.57 22.69
N SER A 252 6.26 -8.66 23.51
CA SER A 252 4.82 -8.32 23.45
C SER A 252 4.56 -7.26 22.39
N ILE A 253 3.61 -7.51 21.49
CA ILE A 253 3.16 -6.55 20.49
C ILE A 253 2.64 -5.24 21.12
N LEU A 254 1.97 -5.33 22.27
CA LEU A 254 1.46 -4.14 22.98
C LEU A 254 2.60 -3.25 23.49
N LYS A 255 3.70 -3.85 23.97
CA LYS A 255 4.90 -3.10 24.37
C LYS A 255 5.54 -2.42 23.16
N LEU A 256 5.62 -3.12 22.03
CA LEU A 256 6.14 -2.59 20.77
C LEU A 256 5.27 -1.44 20.26
N CYS A 257 3.95 -1.61 20.20
CA CYS A 257 3.02 -0.54 19.80
C CYS A 257 3.12 0.69 20.71
N ARG A 258 3.25 0.49 22.02
CA ARG A 258 3.43 1.59 22.98
C ARG A 258 4.76 2.31 22.75
N TYR A 259 5.82 1.61 22.43
CA TYR A 259 7.12 2.18 22.11
C TYR A 259 7.08 3.03 20.83
N LEU A 260 6.28 2.60 19.84
CA LEU A 260 6.10 3.25 18.54
C LEU A 260 4.88 4.21 18.51
N ALA A 261 4.32 4.59 19.67
CA ALA A 261 3.06 5.35 19.70
C ALA A 261 3.12 6.69 18.96
N ARG A 262 4.26 7.39 18.99
CA ARG A 262 4.43 8.67 18.28
C ARG A 262 4.46 8.50 16.77
N GLU A 263 5.07 7.42 16.28
CA GLU A 263 5.10 7.06 14.88
C GLU A 263 3.70 6.70 14.39
N TYR A 264 2.92 6.00 15.18
CA TYR A 264 1.50 5.73 14.86
C TYR A 264 0.70 7.03 14.73
N LEU A 265 0.87 7.99 15.66
CA LEU A 265 0.21 9.30 15.58
C LEU A 265 0.63 10.08 14.32
N LEU A 266 1.92 10.00 13.94
CA LEU A 266 2.42 10.61 12.71
C LEU A 266 1.77 9.98 11.47
N ILE A 267 1.63 8.66 11.45
CA ILE A 267 1.00 7.92 10.35
C ILE A 267 -0.49 8.27 10.25
N VAL A 268 -1.22 8.35 11.37
CA VAL A 268 -2.62 8.79 11.38
C VAL A 268 -2.74 10.19 10.79
N ALA A 269 -1.86 11.12 11.18
CA ALA A 269 -1.90 12.49 10.68
C ALA A 269 -1.60 12.59 9.18
N THR A 270 -0.72 11.73 8.64
CA THR A 270 -0.27 11.77 7.25
C THR A 270 -0.94 10.73 6.35
N SER A 271 -1.55 9.69 6.91
CA SER A 271 -2.04 8.48 6.25
C SER A 271 -0.97 7.82 5.36
N SER A 272 0.30 7.92 5.78
CA SER A 272 1.44 7.37 5.06
C SER A 272 2.46 6.79 6.04
N SER A 273 2.80 5.52 5.84
CA SER A 273 3.86 4.86 6.61
C SER A 273 5.26 5.39 6.27
N GLU A 274 5.44 6.03 5.10
CA GLU A 274 6.71 6.67 4.70
C GLU A 274 7.17 7.73 5.68
N SER A 275 6.23 8.52 6.20
CA SER A 275 6.54 9.63 7.10
C SER A 275 7.25 9.18 8.38
N ALA A 276 7.03 7.93 8.81
CA ALA A 276 7.59 7.36 10.01
C ALA A 276 8.84 6.48 9.76
N LEU A 277 9.24 6.27 8.49
CA LEU A 277 10.32 5.36 8.13
C LEU A 277 11.67 5.70 8.77
N PRO A 278 12.17 6.94 8.70
CA PRO A 278 13.46 7.29 9.34
C PRO A 278 13.44 7.05 10.85
N ARG A 279 12.31 7.36 11.49
CA ARG A 279 12.14 7.16 12.93
C ARG A 279 12.06 5.67 13.28
N LEU A 280 11.46 4.84 12.43
CA LEU A 280 11.44 3.38 12.63
C LEU A 280 12.84 2.82 12.59
N ILE A 281 13.68 3.24 11.62
CA ILE A 281 15.10 2.83 11.54
C ILE A 281 15.78 3.13 12.87
N ALA A 282 15.75 4.36 13.28
CA ALA A 282 16.39 4.83 14.49
C ALA A 282 15.89 4.10 15.75
N LYS A 283 14.58 3.89 15.87
CA LYS A 283 14.00 3.19 17.03
C LYS A 283 14.30 1.70 17.04
N MET A 284 14.41 1.04 15.89
CA MET A 284 14.81 -0.37 15.84
C MET A 284 16.27 -0.56 16.20
N GLU A 285 17.16 0.34 15.77
CA GLU A 285 18.56 0.35 16.21
C GLU A 285 18.66 0.59 17.73
N HIS A 286 17.96 1.59 18.25
CA HIS A 286 17.90 1.85 19.69
C HIS A 286 17.36 0.66 20.49
N ALA A 287 16.37 -0.06 19.94
CA ALA A 287 15.83 -1.27 20.53
C ALA A 287 16.82 -2.45 20.53
N GLY A 288 18.00 -2.31 19.96
CA GLY A 288 19.07 -3.31 20.00
C GLY A 288 19.16 -4.20 18.77
N VAL A 289 18.51 -3.84 17.67
CA VAL A 289 18.72 -4.52 16.39
C VAL A 289 19.94 -3.92 15.69
N GLU A 290 20.82 -4.77 15.17
CA GLU A 290 22.03 -4.35 14.49
C GLU A 290 21.75 -3.45 13.27
N LYS A 291 22.53 -2.37 13.11
CA LYS A 291 22.36 -1.35 12.04
C LYS A 291 22.26 -1.96 10.64
N THR A 292 23.07 -2.98 10.34
CA THR A 292 23.04 -3.70 9.06
C THR A 292 21.71 -4.40 8.82
N THR A 293 21.14 -5.03 9.84
CA THR A 293 19.83 -5.70 9.77
C THR A 293 18.71 -4.68 9.60
N VAL A 294 18.72 -3.60 10.38
CA VAL A 294 17.73 -2.52 10.27
C VAL A 294 17.78 -1.87 8.90
N GLY A 295 19.01 -1.54 8.42
CA GLY A 295 19.23 -0.90 7.12
C GLY A 295 18.77 -1.73 5.92
N VAL A 296 18.68 -3.06 6.07
CA VAL A 296 18.14 -3.95 5.03
C VAL A 296 16.64 -4.17 5.21
N VAL A 297 16.21 -4.57 6.41
CA VAL A 297 14.82 -5.02 6.64
C VAL A 297 13.82 -3.88 6.53
N VAL A 298 14.12 -2.73 7.17
CA VAL A 298 13.14 -1.61 7.22
C VAL A 298 12.89 -1.00 5.84
N PRO A 299 13.90 -0.63 5.04
CA PRO A 299 13.65 -0.11 3.69
C PRO A 299 13.05 -1.15 2.73
N THR A 300 13.48 -2.42 2.83
CA THR A 300 12.91 -3.51 2.02
C THR A 300 11.45 -3.74 2.40
N GLY A 301 11.14 -3.77 3.70
CA GLY A 301 9.78 -3.95 4.22
C GLY A 301 8.85 -2.84 3.78
N TYR A 302 9.33 -1.62 3.63
CA TYR A 302 8.54 -0.52 3.10
C TYR A 302 7.91 -0.83 1.72
N SER A 303 8.63 -1.51 0.85
CA SER A 303 8.15 -1.89 -0.48
C SER A 303 7.49 -3.28 -0.52
N PHE A 304 7.89 -4.20 0.34
CA PHE A 304 7.46 -5.60 0.29
C PHE A 304 6.46 -6.00 1.38
N ASN A 305 6.45 -5.31 2.53
CA ASN A 305 5.57 -5.61 3.64
C ASN A 305 4.33 -4.72 3.64
N LEU A 306 3.38 -5.02 2.77
CA LEU A 306 2.15 -4.26 2.57
C LEU A 306 0.92 -5.05 3.01
N ASP A 307 0.94 -5.59 4.22
CA ASP A 307 -0.07 -6.49 4.77
C ASP A 307 -1.45 -5.83 4.86
N GLY A 308 -1.52 -4.60 5.36
CA GLY A 308 -2.78 -3.84 5.40
C GLY A 308 -3.32 -3.52 4.01
N THR A 309 -2.42 -3.28 3.03
CA THR A 309 -2.81 -3.12 1.63
C THR A 309 -3.36 -4.43 1.07
N ALA A 310 -2.77 -5.56 1.43
CA ALA A 310 -3.22 -6.89 1.01
C ALA A 310 -4.66 -7.18 1.50
N ILE A 311 -4.94 -6.95 2.79
CA ILE A 311 -6.29 -7.07 3.35
C ILE A 311 -7.28 -6.14 2.63
N TYR A 312 -6.87 -4.89 2.38
CA TYR A 312 -7.69 -3.92 1.68
C TYR A 312 -8.06 -4.39 0.28
N LEU A 313 -7.07 -4.86 -0.50
CA LEU A 313 -7.28 -5.25 -1.89
C LEU A 313 -8.30 -6.39 -2.01
N THR A 314 -8.22 -7.41 -1.16
CA THR A 314 -9.15 -8.54 -1.18
C THR A 314 -10.55 -8.15 -0.71
N MET A 315 -10.68 -7.47 0.42
CA MET A 315 -12.00 -7.10 0.96
C MET A 315 -12.72 -6.08 0.07
N ALA A 316 -12.00 -5.10 -0.47
CA ALA A 316 -12.59 -4.11 -1.36
C ALA A 316 -13.01 -4.73 -2.72
N SER A 317 -12.26 -5.71 -3.24
CA SER A 317 -12.64 -6.41 -4.46
C SER A 317 -13.91 -7.23 -4.29
N ILE A 318 -14.05 -7.96 -3.18
CA ILE A 318 -15.26 -8.71 -2.84
C ILE A 318 -16.44 -7.76 -2.70
N PHE A 319 -16.26 -6.67 -1.91
CA PHE A 319 -17.31 -5.65 -1.74
C PHE A 319 -17.82 -5.11 -3.08
N ILE A 320 -16.90 -4.74 -3.99
CA ILE A 320 -17.29 -4.19 -5.29
C ILE A 320 -18.06 -5.22 -6.12
N ALA A 321 -17.59 -6.47 -6.10
CA ALA A 321 -18.25 -7.55 -6.83
C ALA A 321 -19.68 -7.82 -6.32
N ASP A 322 -19.85 -7.90 -5.01
CA ASP A 322 -21.14 -8.10 -4.36
C ASP A 322 -22.07 -6.89 -4.56
N ALA A 323 -21.55 -5.67 -4.41
CA ALA A 323 -22.30 -4.43 -4.61
C ALA A 323 -22.84 -4.26 -6.03
N LEU A 324 -22.12 -4.78 -7.03
CA LEU A 324 -22.57 -4.78 -8.43
C LEU A 324 -23.41 -6.01 -8.80
N GLY A 325 -23.68 -6.90 -7.84
CA GLY A 325 -24.44 -8.13 -8.06
C GLY A 325 -23.71 -9.16 -8.94
N GLN A 326 -22.37 -9.11 -8.93
CA GLN A 326 -21.49 -9.99 -9.73
C GLN A 326 -20.45 -10.65 -8.80
N PRO A 327 -20.86 -11.50 -7.86
CA PRO A 327 -19.96 -12.10 -6.90
C PRO A 327 -18.86 -12.90 -7.60
N LEU A 328 -17.65 -12.84 -7.04
CA LEU A 328 -16.50 -13.57 -7.56
C LEU A 328 -16.59 -15.04 -7.16
N SER A 329 -16.49 -15.94 -8.14
CA SER A 329 -16.27 -17.36 -7.85
C SER A 329 -14.95 -17.60 -7.13
N LEU A 330 -14.82 -18.72 -6.42
CA LEU A 330 -13.59 -19.06 -5.70
C LEU A 330 -12.36 -19.09 -6.62
N GLY A 331 -12.52 -19.57 -7.86
CA GLY A 331 -11.43 -19.57 -8.86
C GLY A 331 -10.98 -18.15 -9.24
N GLU A 332 -11.91 -17.22 -9.44
CA GLU A 332 -11.63 -15.80 -9.72
C GLU A 332 -10.98 -15.11 -8.51
N GLN A 333 -11.44 -15.41 -7.30
CA GLN A 333 -10.83 -14.90 -6.07
C GLN A 333 -9.37 -15.35 -5.93
N ILE A 334 -9.06 -16.62 -6.23
CA ILE A 334 -7.70 -17.15 -6.22
C ILE A 334 -6.86 -16.49 -7.31
N GLY A 335 -7.38 -16.33 -8.52
CA GLY A 335 -6.70 -15.63 -9.62
C GLY A 335 -6.38 -14.19 -9.27
N LEU A 336 -7.34 -13.49 -8.69
CA LEU A 336 -7.18 -12.12 -8.19
C LEU A 336 -6.12 -12.06 -7.06
N LEU A 337 -6.13 -13.01 -6.13
CA LEU A 337 -5.15 -13.12 -5.06
C LEU A 337 -3.73 -13.28 -5.60
N LEU A 338 -3.53 -14.18 -6.57
CA LEU A 338 -2.22 -14.38 -7.21
C LEU A 338 -1.71 -13.10 -7.90
N PHE A 339 -2.58 -12.40 -8.61
CA PHE A 339 -2.24 -11.09 -9.17
C PHE A 339 -1.89 -10.09 -8.06
N MET A 340 -2.70 -10.01 -7.00
CA MET A 340 -2.51 -9.04 -5.91
C MET A 340 -1.25 -9.32 -5.08
N ILE A 341 -0.78 -10.57 -4.98
CA ILE A 341 0.52 -10.89 -4.35
C ILE A 341 1.63 -10.11 -5.04
N ILE A 342 1.63 -10.07 -6.39
CA ILE A 342 2.64 -9.37 -7.17
C ILE A 342 2.37 -7.86 -7.15
N ALA A 343 1.15 -7.46 -7.45
CA ALA A 343 0.76 -6.06 -7.54
C ALA A 343 0.91 -5.31 -6.21
N SER A 344 0.64 -5.97 -5.07
CA SER A 344 0.82 -5.37 -3.74
C SER A 344 2.28 -5.02 -3.45
N LYS A 345 3.26 -5.73 -4.03
CA LYS A 345 4.70 -5.46 -3.81
C LYS A 345 5.17 -4.18 -4.51
N GLY A 346 4.38 -3.70 -5.44
CA GLY A 346 4.62 -2.43 -6.10
C GLY A 346 3.78 -1.28 -5.57
N ALA A 347 2.80 -1.53 -4.69
CA ALA A 347 2.03 -0.45 -4.08
C ALA A 347 2.90 0.29 -3.07
N ALA A 348 3.08 1.60 -3.24
CA ALA A 348 3.75 2.40 -2.23
C ALA A 348 2.85 2.60 -0.99
N GLY A 349 3.45 2.80 0.18
CA GLY A 349 2.76 3.08 1.43
C GLY A 349 2.14 4.49 1.49
N VAL A 350 1.71 5.03 0.34
CA VAL A 350 1.14 6.37 0.20
C VAL A 350 -0.36 6.32 -0.08
N THR A 351 -1.04 7.39 0.25
CA THR A 351 -2.48 7.57 0.01
C THR A 351 -2.79 7.43 -1.50
N GLY A 352 -3.82 6.67 -1.84
CA GLY A 352 -4.31 6.47 -3.22
C GLY A 352 -3.59 5.37 -4.01
N ALA A 353 -2.38 4.95 -3.63
CA ALA A 353 -1.71 3.85 -4.30
C ALA A 353 -2.52 2.53 -4.19
N GLY A 354 -3.17 2.29 -3.05
CA GLY A 354 -4.06 1.13 -2.87
C GLY A 354 -5.25 1.14 -3.82
N LEU A 355 -5.89 2.31 -3.99
CA LEU A 355 -7.02 2.45 -4.90
C LEU A 355 -6.61 2.21 -6.37
N ALA A 356 -5.45 2.74 -6.78
CA ALA A 356 -4.90 2.48 -8.11
C ALA A 356 -4.56 1.01 -8.33
N THR A 357 -3.97 0.35 -7.32
CA THR A 357 -3.64 -1.09 -7.37
C THR A 357 -4.91 -1.95 -7.42
N LEU A 358 -5.94 -1.59 -6.63
CA LEU A 358 -7.23 -2.25 -6.66
C LEU A 358 -7.88 -2.15 -8.04
N ALA A 359 -7.94 -0.93 -8.59
CA ALA A 359 -8.48 -0.70 -9.93
C ALA A 359 -7.71 -1.50 -10.98
N GLY A 360 -6.37 -1.58 -10.86
CA GLY A 360 -5.53 -2.41 -11.73
C GLY A 360 -5.84 -3.91 -11.63
N GLY A 361 -6.04 -4.41 -10.41
CA GLY A 361 -6.42 -5.81 -10.19
C GLY A 361 -7.77 -6.16 -10.80
N LEU A 362 -8.76 -5.34 -10.56
CA LEU A 362 -10.09 -5.51 -11.13
C LEU A 362 -10.06 -5.41 -12.66
N GLN A 363 -9.34 -4.44 -13.22
CA GLN A 363 -9.21 -4.28 -14.66
C GLN A 363 -8.59 -5.52 -15.34
N SER A 364 -7.66 -6.20 -14.66
CA SER A 364 -6.99 -7.39 -15.21
C SER A 364 -7.86 -8.64 -15.16
N HIS A 365 -8.75 -8.78 -14.17
CA HIS A 365 -9.50 -10.02 -13.91
C HIS A 365 -10.98 -9.89 -14.24
N ARG A 366 -11.57 -8.74 -13.91
CA ARG A 366 -12.99 -8.46 -14.06
C ARG A 366 -13.18 -6.98 -14.41
N PRO A 367 -12.89 -6.56 -15.67
CA PRO A 367 -12.95 -5.15 -16.09
C PRO A 367 -14.31 -4.50 -15.86
N GLU A 368 -15.38 -5.28 -15.88
CA GLU A 368 -16.75 -4.83 -15.62
C GLU A 368 -16.97 -4.35 -14.19
N LEU A 369 -16.13 -4.76 -13.24
CA LEU A 369 -16.20 -4.32 -11.84
C LEU A 369 -15.50 -2.97 -11.60
N LEU A 370 -14.78 -2.45 -12.59
CA LEU A 370 -13.94 -1.27 -12.45
C LEU A 370 -14.75 -0.01 -12.09
N ASP A 371 -15.98 0.10 -12.60
CA ASP A 371 -16.88 1.21 -12.28
C ASP A 371 -17.31 1.22 -10.79
N GLY A 372 -17.25 0.05 -10.14
CA GLY A 372 -17.52 -0.09 -8.70
C GLY A 372 -16.43 0.53 -7.80
N VAL A 373 -15.23 0.81 -8.33
CA VAL A 373 -14.17 1.51 -7.58
C VAL A 373 -14.68 2.87 -7.05
N GLY A 374 -15.58 3.52 -7.80
CA GLY A 374 -16.23 4.74 -7.37
C GLY A 374 -16.97 4.64 -6.03
N LEU A 375 -17.51 3.45 -5.69
CA LEU A 375 -18.25 3.22 -4.45
C LEU A 375 -17.37 3.42 -3.21
N ILE A 376 -16.12 3.00 -3.25
CA ILE A 376 -15.21 3.04 -2.10
C ILE A 376 -14.38 4.32 -2.00
N VAL A 377 -14.40 5.19 -3.01
CA VAL A 377 -13.65 6.46 -3.01
C VAL A 377 -13.92 7.28 -1.75
N GLY A 378 -15.19 7.32 -1.32
CA GLY A 378 -15.60 8.08 -0.14
C GLY A 378 -15.02 7.58 1.18
N ILE A 379 -14.72 6.28 1.27
CA ILE A 379 -14.18 5.64 2.48
C ILE A 379 -12.69 5.27 2.35
N ASP A 380 -12.10 5.32 1.15
CA ASP A 380 -10.70 4.92 0.91
C ASP A 380 -9.71 5.69 1.78
N ARG A 381 -9.99 6.97 2.05
CA ARG A 381 -9.13 7.79 2.92
C ARG A 381 -9.02 7.20 4.32
N PHE A 382 -10.13 6.79 4.92
CA PHE A 382 -10.15 6.15 6.23
C PHE A 382 -9.47 4.79 6.20
N MET A 383 -9.77 3.99 5.17
CA MET A 383 -9.12 2.70 5.00
C MET A 383 -7.61 2.84 4.78
N SER A 384 -7.14 3.94 4.18
CA SER A 384 -5.70 4.23 4.01
C SER A 384 -4.95 4.38 5.32
N GLU A 385 -5.57 4.91 6.37
CA GLU A 385 -4.96 5.04 7.69
C GLU A 385 -4.70 3.68 8.33
N ALA A 386 -5.74 2.83 8.42
CA ALA A 386 -5.58 1.49 8.99
C ALA A 386 -4.60 0.64 8.17
N ARG A 387 -4.60 0.77 6.85
CA ARG A 387 -3.66 0.16 5.94
C ARG A 387 -2.22 0.55 6.25
N ALA A 388 -1.95 1.86 6.40
CA ALA A 388 -0.62 2.38 6.70
C ALA A 388 -0.14 1.95 8.10
N LEU A 389 -1.02 1.94 9.11
CA LEU A 389 -0.71 1.48 10.46
C LEU A 389 -0.36 -0.01 10.48
N THR A 390 -1.10 -0.84 9.74
CA THR A 390 -0.86 -2.28 9.63
C THR A 390 0.47 -2.57 8.93
N ASN A 391 0.75 -1.90 7.81
CA ASN A 391 2.01 -2.03 7.08
C ASN A 391 3.21 -1.66 7.96
N PHE A 392 3.11 -0.56 8.69
CA PHE A 392 4.16 -0.09 9.60
C PHE A 392 4.40 -1.08 10.74
N SER A 393 3.32 -1.60 11.35
CA SER A 393 3.39 -2.63 12.39
C SER A 393 4.10 -3.89 11.91
N GLY A 394 3.74 -4.36 10.71
CA GLY A 394 4.38 -5.51 10.07
C GLY A 394 5.87 -5.29 9.83
N ASN A 395 6.27 -4.10 9.40
CA ASN A 395 7.68 -3.76 9.18
C ASN A 395 8.49 -3.74 10.50
N ALA A 396 7.94 -3.16 11.56
CA ALA A 396 8.57 -3.17 12.89
C ALA A 396 8.73 -4.59 13.45
N VAL A 397 7.67 -5.41 13.32
CA VAL A 397 7.70 -6.83 13.75
C VAL A 397 8.73 -7.62 12.94
N ALA A 398 8.74 -7.46 11.60
CA ALA A 398 9.71 -8.11 10.73
C ALA A 398 11.16 -7.84 11.17
N THR A 399 11.46 -6.59 11.52
CA THR A 399 12.82 -6.19 11.92
C THR A 399 13.28 -6.94 13.16
N LEU A 400 12.42 -7.09 14.18
CA LEU A 400 12.73 -7.86 15.38
C LEU A 400 12.82 -9.36 15.09
N LEU A 401 11.92 -9.92 14.27
CA LEU A 401 11.92 -11.35 13.94
C LEU A 401 13.16 -11.75 13.16
N ILE A 402 13.50 -10.99 12.13
CA ILE A 402 14.67 -11.27 11.29
C ILE A 402 15.93 -11.10 12.10
N GLY A 403 16.02 -10.05 12.94
CA GLY A 403 17.12 -9.89 13.89
C GLY A 403 17.26 -11.07 14.84
N THR A 404 16.15 -11.62 15.32
CA THR A 404 16.16 -12.82 16.17
C THR A 404 16.65 -14.07 15.42
N TRP A 405 16.15 -14.31 14.20
CA TRP A 405 16.56 -15.46 13.38
C TRP A 405 18.02 -15.40 12.91
N THR A 406 18.53 -14.19 12.71
CA THR A 406 19.92 -13.95 12.28
C THR A 406 20.88 -13.75 13.44
N LYS A 407 20.38 -13.68 14.68
CA LYS A 407 21.13 -13.42 15.90
C LYS A 407 21.82 -12.04 15.90
N THR A 408 21.16 -11.06 15.29
CA THR A 408 21.59 -9.67 15.20
C THR A 408 20.73 -8.72 16.05
N VAL A 409 20.07 -9.27 17.09
CA VAL A 409 19.29 -8.51 18.08
C VAL A 409 19.84 -8.77 19.47
N ASP A 410 20.04 -7.70 20.24
CA ASP A 410 20.32 -7.76 21.67
C ASP A 410 18.97 -7.86 22.42
N ALA A 411 18.61 -9.09 22.82
CA ALA A 411 17.32 -9.38 23.46
C ALA A 411 17.17 -8.67 24.83
N ASP A 412 18.25 -8.51 25.58
CA ASP A 412 18.20 -7.83 26.88
C ASP A 412 17.99 -6.33 26.72
N ARG A 413 18.70 -5.71 25.76
CA ARG A 413 18.49 -4.30 25.40
C ARG A 413 17.06 -4.09 24.89
N THR A 414 16.55 -4.94 23.99
CA THR A 414 15.18 -4.87 23.50
C THR A 414 14.16 -4.89 24.63
N ARG A 415 14.33 -5.79 25.60
CA ARG A 415 13.44 -5.87 26.78
C ARG A 415 13.47 -4.55 27.57
N ARG A 416 14.68 -4.06 27.94
CA ARG A 416 14.85 -2.84 28.72
C ARG A 416 14.28 -1.59 28.01
N VAL A 417 14.46 -1.47 26.70
CA VAL A 417 13.88 -0.37 25.91
C VAL A 417 12.36 -0.46 25.90
N LEU A 418 11.78 -1.63 25.65
CA LEU A 418 10.33 -1.81 25.60
C LEU A 418 9.67 -1.69 27.00
N ASP A 419 10.43 -1.94 28.07
CA ASP A 419 10.01 -1.74 29.46
C ASP A 419 10.27 -0.32 29.97
N ARG A 420 10.77 0.59 29.09
CA ARG A 420 11.06 2.00 29.35
C ARG A 420 12.19 2.25 30.34
N GLU A 421 13.05 1.29 30.57
CA GLU A 421 14.26 1.47 31.38
C GLU A 421 15.32 2.31 30.63
N LEU A 422 15.31 2.19 29.29
CA LEU A 422 16.18 2.96 28.40
C LEU A 422 15.30 3.82 27.49
N PRO A 423 15.05 5.10 27.85
CA PRO A 423 14.24 5.98 27.02
C PRO A 423 14.97 6.34 25.71
N PHE A 424 14.19 6.50 24.64
CA PHE A 424 14.68 6.98 23.37
C PHE A 424 14.86 8.50 23.44
N ASP A 425 16.06 8.98 23.15
CA ASP A 425 16.34 10.41 23.07
C ASP A 425 16.06 10.89 21.62
N GLU A 426 15.14 11.81 21.48
CA GLU A 426 14.72 12.34 20.19
C GLU A 426 15.64 13.45 19.66
N GLU A 427 16.44 14.07 20.53
CA GLU A 427 17.35 15.14 20.13
C GLU A 427 18.62 14.60 19.48
N THR A 428 19.13 13.45 19.94
CA THR A 428 20.34 12.83 19.37
C THR A 428 20.09 12.17 18.01
N MET A 429 18.84 12.01 17.58
CA MET A 429 18.49 11.35 16.33
C MET A 429 18.29 12.29 15.13
N VAL A 430 18.24 13.59 15.37
CA VAL A 430 18.12 14.59 14.30
C VAL A 430 19.49 14.87 13.64
N ASP A 431 20.58 14.61 14.36
CA ASP A 431 21.95 14.92 13.93
C ASP A 431 22.75 13.71 13.39
N ASP A 432 22.26 12.49 13.57
CA ASP A 432 22.87 11.31 12.96
C ASP A 432 22.46 11.20 11.47
N ASP A 433 23.17 11.94 10.62
CA ASP A 433 23.11 11.77 9.17
C ASP A 433 23.75 10.43 8.80
N HIS A 434 22.95 9.35 8.83
CA HIS A 434 23.35 7.99 8.49
C HIS A 434 23.77 7.83 7.01
N SER A 435 23.81 8.92 6.23
CA SER A 435 24.24 8.97 4.84
C SER A 435 25.69 9.45 4.68
N ALA A 436 26.34 9.95 5.73
CA ALA A 436 27.72 10.37 5.66
C ALA A 436 28.67 9.19 5.96
N PRO A 437 29.63 8.86 5.09
CA PRO A 437 30.71 7.93 5.44
C PRO A 437 31.51 8.52 6.60
N GLU A 438 31.74 7.72 7.65
CA GLU A 438 32.66 8.11 8.75
C GLU A 438 33.94 8.67 8.15
N ALA A 439 34.19 9.96 8.34
CA ALA A 439 35.48 10.57 8.02
C ALA A 439 36.52 9.89 8.91
N LYS A 440 37.43 9.13 8.32
CA LYS A 440 38.59 8.59 9.03
C LYS A 440 39.22 9.74 9.80
N PRO A 441 39.51 9.58 11.11
CA PRO A 441 40.27 10.58 11.84
C PRO A 441 41.56 10.88 11.10
N ALA A 442 41.81 12.18 10.86
CA ALA A 442 43.04 12.64 10.25
C ALA A 442 44.23 12.11 11.09
N THR A 443 45.08 11.32 10.48
CA THR A 443 46.34 10.91 11.08
C THR A 443 47.11 12.17 11.44
N GLU A 444 47.40 12.37 12.74
CA GLU A 444 48.29 13.41 13.22
C GLU A 444 49.62 13.38 12.42
N PRO A 445 50.08 14.53 11.92
CA PRO A 445 51.37 14.56 11.27
C PRO A 445 52.45 14.26 12.32
N ALA A 446 53.35 13.31 11.96
CA ALA A 446 54.49 12.95 12.77
C ALA A 446 55.34 14.21 13.08
N PRO A 447 55.93 14.34 14.28
CA PRO A 447 56.74 15.48 14.65
C PRO A 447 57.98 15.54 13.77
N VAL A 448 58.21 16.71 13.15
CA VAL A 448 59.42 17.02 12.39
C VAL A 448 60.57 17.11 13.35
N ALA A 449 61.57 16.21 13.22
CA ALA A 449 62.80 16.29 13.94
C ALA A 449 63.61 17.49 13.38
N VAL A 450 63.87 18.46 14.25
CA VAL A 450 64.84 19.55 13.99
C VAL A 450 66.23 18.99 14.20
N GLN A 451 67.06 19.00 13.17
CA GLN A 451 68.51 18.99 13.26
C GLN A 451 69.02 20.36 12.89
#